data_10ec1d452937386a3762ab77ac0221a4
#
_entry.id   10ec1d452937386a3762ab77ac0221a4
#
_cell.length_a   1.000
_cell.length_b   1.000
_cell.length_c   1.000
_cell.angle_alpha   90.00
_cell.angle_beta   90.00
_cell.angle_gamma   90.00
#
_symmetry.space_group_name_H-M   'P 1'
#
loop_
_entity.id
_entity.type
_entity.pdbx_description
1 polymer ?
#
loop_
_entity_poly.entity_id
_entity_poly.type
_entity_poly.pdbx_seq_one_letter_code
_entity_poly.pdbx_strand_id
1 'polypeptide(L)'
;MATGFGIVGCGMISNFHAKALEEIRGATLVACYDRFAASADKFAEANGCTAYHDLDEMLADPEVDVVTICTPSGAHMDPAVAAAKAGKHVVVEKPLEITLKRCDAIIDACKKNKVQLATIMPSRFGAANQELKKAIDKGRFGKLTLGDTYVKWWRTQEYYDSGGWRGTWEMDGGGAYMNQAIHNVDLLYWFMGDVADVNGMTGTLAHKRIEVEDTGVATIRFKNGALGVIEATTSVFPGLLKKTEISGTTGTVIIEQDDVLHWEFAKENARDEKIRTELAKKSGNTGGASDPSAISYAGHMEQLKDFIKSIKTGKKPFVDGNDGRKSVEIILAIYQSSWTGKQVSLPLKRDPKIPKAK
;
A
#
# COMPACT_ATOMS: atom_id res chain seq x y z
N MET A 1 -1.59 -20.89 -21.24
CA MET A 1 -1.75 -21.55 -19.93
C MET A 1 -2.16 -20.49 -18.92
N ALA A 2 -2.85 -20.86 -17.86
CA ALA A 2 -3.13 -19.97 -16.74
C ALA A 2 -1.83 -19.67 -15.97
N THR A 3 -1.74 -18.50 -15.35
CA THR A 3 -0.62 -18.15 -14.48
C THR A 3 -0.88 -18.72 -13.08
N GLY A 4 0.02 -19.56 -12.59
CA GLY A 4 -0.08 -20.21 -11.29
C GLY A 4 0.44 -19.32 -10.16
N PHE A 5 -0.36 -19.17 -9.09
CA PHE A 5 -0.01 -18.37 -7.93
C PHE A 5 0.21 -19.24 -6.70
N GLY A 6 1.29 -18.97 -5.97
CA GLY A 6 1.53 -19.44 -4.62
C GLY A 6 1.37 -18.30 -3.61
N ILE A 7 0.72 -18.55 -2.47
CA ILE A 7 0.54 -17.56 -1.40
C ILE A 7 1.43 -17.92 -0.22
N VAL A 8 2.24 -16.96 0.27
CA VAL A 8 3.06 -17.08 1.47
C VAL A 8 2.47 -16.21 2.57
N GLY A 9 2.04 -16.85 3.67
CA GLY A 9 1.30 -16.22 4.78
C GLY A 9 -0.21 -16.34 4.60
N CYS A 10 -0.82 -17.25 5.35
CA CYS A 10 -2.24 -17.62 5.24
C CYS A 10 -3.13 -16.87 6.25
N GLY A 11 -2.87 -15.56 6.43
CA GLY A 11 -3.62 -14.68 7.32
C GLY A 11 -4.88 -14.08 6.68
N MET A 12 -5.37 -12.95 7.26
CA MET A 12 -6.57 -12.29 6.78
C MET A 12 -6.44 -11.81 5.34
N ILE A 13 -5.32 -11.17 4.99
CA ILE A 13 -5.16 -10.53 3.67
C ILE A 13 -5.01 -11.55 2.54
N SER A 14 -4.50 -12.74 2.81
CA SER A 14 -4.40 -13.82 1.82
C SER A 14 -5.75 -14.22 1.23
N ASN A 15 -6.84 -14.10 2.00
CA ASN A 15 -8.19 -14.38 1.51
C ASN A 15 -8.66 -13.34 0.48
N PHE A 16 -8.18 -12.09 0.55
CA PHE A 16 -8.45 -11.08 -0.47
C PHE A 16 -7.75 -11.42 -1.79
N HIS A 17 -6.50 -11.93 -1.70
CA HIS A 17 -5.77 -12.41 -2.88
C HIS A 17 -6.43 -13.64 -3.50
N ALA A 18 -6.82 -14.62 -2.67
CA ALA A 18 -7.51 -15.82 -3.16
C ALA A 18 -8.80 -15.48 -3.91
N LYS A 19 -9.67 -14.65 -3.30
CA LYS A 19 -10.91 -14.19 -3.95
C LYS A 19 -10.63 -13.39 -5.24
N ALA A 20 -9.62 -12.54 -5.24
CA ALA A 20 -9.24 -11.80 -6.44
C ALA A 20 -8.77 -12.74 -7.56
N LEU A 21 -7.97 -13.77 -7.24
CA LEU A 21 -7.48 -14.76 -8.20
C LEU A 21 -8.60 -15.61 -8.79
N GLU A 22 -9.59 -16.01 -7.99
CA GLU A 22 -10.75 -16.77 -8.43
C GLU A 22 -11.53 -16.06 -9.55
N GLU A 23 -11.62 -14.72 -9.52
CA GLU A 23 -12.32 -13.93 -10.53
C GLU A 23 -11.46 -13.58 -11.76
N ILE A 24 -10.15 -13.88 -11.75
CA ILE A 24 -9.26 -13.51 -12.85
C ILE A 24 -9.15 -14.66 -13.85
N ARG A 25 -9.75 -14.49 -15.03
CA ARG A 25 -9.58 -15.46 -16.12
C ARG A 25 -8.10 -15.61 -16.50
N GLY A 26 -7.58 -16.81 -16.35
CA GLY A 26 -6.18 -17.12 -16.66
C GLY A 26 -5.21 -16.91 -15.52
N ALA A 27 -5.72 -16.86 -14.28
CA ALA A 27 -4.99 -17.06 -13.05
C ALA A 27 -5.50 -18.31 -12.32
N THR A 28 -4.66 -18.96 -11.55
CA THR A 28 -5.02 -20.12 -10.71
C THR A 28 -4.24 -20.03 -9.40
N LEU A 29 -4.92 -20.16 -8.27
CA LEU A 29 -4.26 -20.37 -6.99
C LEU A 29 -3.84 -21.84 -6.91
N VAL A 30 -2.54 -22.11 -6.94
CA VAL A 30 -1.95 -23.46 -6.99
C VAL A 30 -1.56 -23.93 -5.61
N ALA A 31 -0.90 -23.06 -4.83
CA ALA A 31 -0.21 -23.45 -3.62
C ALA A 31 -0.32 -22.39 -2.53
N CYS A 32 -0.16 -22.79 -1.29
CA CYS A 32 0.04 -21.89 -0.17
C CYS A 32 1.08 -22.44 0.80
N TYR A 33 1.72 -21.53 1.53
CA TYR A 33 2.65 -21.82 2.61
C TYR A 33 2.42 -20.87 3.79
N ASP A 34 2.49 -21.38 4.98
CA ASP A 34 2.58 -20.60 6.22
C ASP A 34 3.56 -21.27 7.17
N ARG A 35 4.28 -20.50 7.98
CA ARG A 35 5.17 -21.04 9.02
C ARG A 35 4.44 -21.95 10.02
N PHE A 36 3.13 -21.79 10.15
CA PHE A 36 2.26 -22.65 10.93
C PHE A 36 1.52 -23.60 9.98
N ALA A 37 1.90 -24.85 9.93
CA ALA A 37 1.32 -25.87 9.04
C ALA A 37 -0.22 -25.87 9.08
N ALA A 38 -0.82 -25.81 10.28
CA ALA A 38 -2.27 -25.79 10.44
C ALA A 38 -2.96 -24.58 9.76
N SER A 39 -2.26 -23.44 9.63
CA SER A 39 -2.78 -22.28 8.90
C SER A 39 -2.75 -22.50 7.39
N ALA A 40 -1.69 -23.14 6.89
CA ALA A 40 -1.59 -23.51 5.48
C ALA A 40 -2.66 -24.55 5.11
N ASP A 41 -2.83 -25.59 5.91
CA ASP A 41 -3.81 -26.66 5.68
C ASP A 41 -5.24 -26.10 5.63
N LYS A 42 -5.60 -25.29 6.63
CA LYS A 42 -6.91 -24.62 6.68
C LYS A 42 -7.16 -23.72 5.48
N PHE A 43 -6.15 -22.95 5.07
CA PHE A 43 -6.27 -22.06 3.93
C PHE A 43 -6.40 -22.85 2.62
N ALA A 44 -5.63 -23.92 2.46
CA ALA A 44 -5.67 -24.79 1.30
C ALA A 44 -7.03 -25.51 1.16
N GLU A 45 -7.58 -26.04 2.24
CA GLU A 45 -8.91 -26.64 2.28
C GLU A 45 -10.00 -25.64 1.84
N ALA A 46 -9.92 -24.39 2.34
CA ALA A 46 -10.92 -23.37 2.03
C ALA A 46 -10.85 -22.85 0.59
N ASN A 47 -9.68 -22.92 -0.07
CA ASN A 47 -9.43 -22.31 -1.38
C ASN A 47 -9.09 -23.33 -2.47
N GLY A 48 -9.05 -24.62 -2.19
CA GLY A 48 -8.83 -25.68 -3.18
C GLY A 48 -7.42 -25.67 -3.79
N CYS A 49 -6.38 -25.36 -3.00
CA CYS A 49 -4.99 -25.36 -3.43
C CYS A 49 -4.14 -26.35 -2.61
N THR A 50 -2.88 -26.53 -2.98
CA THR A 50 -1.94 -27.40 -2.26
C THR A 50 -1.31 -26.68 -1.07
N ALA A 51 -1.40 -27.25 0.14
CA ALA A 51 -0.66 -26.75 1.29
C ALA A 51 0.77 -27.30 1.28
N TYR A 52 1.75 -26.40 1.41
CA TYR A 52 3.15 -26.76 1.63
C TYR A 52 3.55 -26.41 3.05
N HIS A 53 4.36 -27.25 3.68
CA HIS A 53 4.89 -27.04 5.04
C HIS A 53 6.38 -26.64 4.99
N ASP A 54 6.97 -26.62 3.82
CA ASP A 54 8.30 -26.11 3.53
C ASP A 54 8.21 -25.11 2.38
N LEU A 55 8.85 -23.94 2.55
CA LEU A 55 8.81 -22.88 1.54
C LEU A 55 9.59 -23.26 0.27
N ASP A 56 10.73 -23.91 0.43
CA ASP A 56 11.57 -24.29 -0.71
C ASP A 56 10.89 -25.36 -1.58
N GLU A 57 10.10 -26.28 -0.97
CA GLU A 57 9.27 -27.23 -1.70
C GLU A 57 8.19 -26.51 -2.52
N MET A 58 7.49 -25.51 -1.95
CA MET A 58 6.52 -24.71 -2.70
C MET A 58 7.19 -23.94 -3.84
N LEU A 59 8.37 -23.38 -3.59
CA LEU A 59 9.12 -22.63 -4.61
C LEU A 59 9.68 -23.54 -5.72
N ALA A 60 9.89 -24.82 -5.46
CA ALA A 60 10.28 -25.82 -6.46
C ALA A 60 9.13 -26.31 -7.35
N ASP A 61 7.87 -26.07 -6.93
CA ASP A 61 6.71 -26.48 -7.71
C ASP A 61 6.68 -25.76 -9.08
N PRO A 62 6.73 -26.53 -10.20
CA PRO A 62 6.72 -25.96 -11.56
C PRO A 62 5.39 -25.28 -11.94
N GLU A 63 4.30 -25.57 -11.26
CA GLU A 63 3.01 -24.93 -11.49
C GLU A 63 2.90 -23.53 -10.85
N VAL A 64 3.80 -23.17 -9.94
CA VAL A 64 3.87 -21.83 -9.33
C VAL A 64 4.71 -20.92 -10.21
N ASP A 65 4.11 -19.94 -10.85
CA ASP A 65 4.77 -18.88 -11.65
C ASP A 65 5.04 -17.63 -10.81
N VAL A 66 4.10 -17.29 -9.90
CA VAL A 66 4.07 -16.06 -9.10
C VAL A 66 3.92 -16.41 -7.64
N VAL A 67 4.70 -15.77 -6.78
CA VAL A 67 4.55 -15.87 -5.34
C VAL A 67 4.04 -14.54 -4.78
N THR A 68 2.92 -14.59 -4.07
CA THR A 68 2.34 -13.45 -3.39
C THR A 68 2.64 -13.51 -1.90
N ILE A 69 3.29 -12.47 -1.37
CA ILE A 69 3.76 -12.41 0.02
C ILE A 69 2.72 -11.67 0.85
N CYS A 70 2.08 -12.37 1.78
CA CYS A 70 1.00 -11.92 2.66
C CYS A 70 1.36 -12.07 4.15
N THR A 71 2.64 -12.18 4.47
CA THR A 71 3.16 -12.26 5.84
C THR A 71 3.01 -10.92 6.58
N PRO A 72 3.31 -10.82 7.90
CA PRO A 72 3.47 -9.53 8.56
C PRO A 72 4.53 -8.64 7.88
N SER A 73 4.37 -7.32 7.96
CA SER A 73 5.16 -6.33 7.21
C SER A 73 6.68 -6.51 7.33
N GLY A 74 7.20 -6.76 8.53
CA GLY A 74 8.63 -7.00 8.78
C GLY A 74 9.12 -8.40 8.40
N ALA A 75 8.28 -9.23 7.81
CA ALA A 75 8.62 -10.59 7.36
C ALA A 75 8.45 -10.76 5.84
N HIS A 76 8.38 -9.68 5.06
CA HIS A 76 8.23 -9.75 3.61
C HIS A 76 9.53 -10.12 2.90
N MET A 77 10.68 -9.63 3.38
CA MET A 77 11.95 -9.72 2.65
C MET A 77 12.39 -11.15 2.38
N ASP A 78 12.42 -11.99 3.39
CA ASP A 78 13.03 -13.32 3.27
C ASP A 78 12.29 -14.21 2.27
N PRO A 79 10.96 -14.37 2.32
CA PRO A 79 10.23 -15.15 1.33
C PRO A 79 10.22 -14.50 -0.05
N ALA A 80 10.20 -13.17 -0.15
CA ALA A 80 10.28 -12.47 -1.44
C ALA A 80 11.62 -12.69 -2.14
N VAL A 81 12.73 -12.63 -1.37
CA VAL A 81 14.08 -12.90 -1.89
C VAL A 81 14.24 -14.37 -2.27
N ALA A 82 13.69 -15.31 -1.48
CA ALA A 82 13.70 -16.74 -1.81
C ALA A 82 12.94 -17.01 -3.11
N ALA A 83 11.72 -16.48 -3.24
CA ALA A 83 10.92 -16.61 -4.46
C ALA A 83 11.64 -16.05 -5.71
N ALA A 84 12.25 -14.87 -5.59
CA ALA A 84 13.03 -14.29 -6.68
C ALA A 84 14.22 -15.16 -7.08
N LYS A 85 14.95 -15.74 -6.11
CA LYS A 85 16.07 -16.67 -6.38
C LYS A 85 15.62 -17.96 -7.05
N ALA A 86 14.41 -18.44 -6.73
CA ALA A 86 13.79 -19.59 -7.38
C ALA A 86 13.22 -19.27 -8.77
N GLY A 87 13.41 -18.03 -9.27
CA GLY A 87 12.93 -17.60 -10.59
C GLY A 87 11.44 -17.30 -10.65
N LYS A 88 10.76 -17.21 -9.50
CA LYS A 88 9.33 -16.87 -9.44
C LYS A 88 9.14 -15.36 -9.47
N HIS A 89 8.11 -14.88 -10.17
CA HIS A 89 7.67 -13.50 -10.10
C HIS A 89 7.10 -13.21 -8.71
N VAL A 90 7.21 -11.96 -8.23
CA VAL A 90 6.92 -11.63 -6.84
C VAL A 90 5.90 -10.50 -6.74
N VAL A 91 4.86 -10.72 -5.96
CA VAL A 91 3.90 -9.71 -5.49
C VAL A 91 4.05 -9.59 -3.99
N VAL A 92 4.21 -8.39 -3.47
CA VAL A 92 4.38 -8.17 -2.02
C VAL A 92 3.27 -7.27 -1.50
N GLU A 93 2.62 -7.67 -0.41
CA GLU A 93 1.69 -6.81 0.30
C GLU A 93 2.38 -5.52 0.82
N LYS A 94 1.56 -4.52 1.08
CA LYS A 94 2.05 -3.26 1.66
C LYS A 94 2.31 -3.41 3.17
N PRO A 95 3.30 -2.68 3.67
CA PRO A 95 4.40 -1.99 2.95
C PRO A 95 5.28 -2.97 2.20
N LEU A 96 6.03 -2.54 1.20
CA LEU A 96 6.99 -3.43 0.52
C LEU A 96 7.90 -4.14 1.54
N GLU A 97 8.36 -3.39 2.53
CA GLU A 97 9.04 -3.81 3.74
C GLU A 97 9.10 -2.64 4.74
N ILE A 98 9.60 -2.85 5.94
CA ILE A 98 9.60 -1.84 7.01
C ILE A 98 10.85 -0.95 7.04
N THR A 99 11.90 -1.27 6.28
CA THR A 99 13.13 -0.48 6.14
C THR A 99 13.55 -0.37 4.68
N LEU A 100 14.28 0.70 4.34
CA LEU A 100 14.78 0.91 2.98
C LEU A 100 15.76 -0.18 2.56
N LYS A 101 16.66 -0.56 3.48
CA LYS A 101 17.64 -1.64 3.23
C LYS A 101 16.94 -2.95 2.84
N ARG A 102 15.83 -3.29 3.50
CA ARG A 102 15.09 -4.53 3.22
C ARG A 102 14.25 -4.39 1.95
N CYS A 103 13.68 -3.21 1.68
CA CYS A 103 13.06 -2.90 0.38
C CYS A 103 14.06 -3.07 -0.77
N ASP A 104 15.25 -2.49 -0.63
CA ASP A 104 16.31 -2.57 -1.64
C ASP A 104 16.74 -4.02 -1.87
N ALA A 105 16.84 -4.85 -0.81
CA ALA A 105 17.17 -6.27 -0.94
C ALA A 105 16.12 -7.06 -1.79
N ILE A 106 14.84 -6.78 -1.63
CA ILE A 106 13.77 -7.38 -2.47
C ILE A 106 13.92 -6.93 -3.92
N ILE A 107 14.05 -5.62 -4.14
CA ILE A 107 14.17 -5.02 -5.48
C ILE A 107 15.39 -5.60 -6.21
N ASP A 108 16.55 -5.62 -5.55
CA ASP A 108 17.79 -6.12 -6.11
C ASP A 108 17.74 -7.63 -6.42
N ALA A 109 17.11 -8.43 -5.53
CA ALA A 109 16.92 -9.85 -5.78
C ALA A 109 16.05 -10.10 -7.03
N CYS A 110 14.93 -9.41 -7.17
CA CYS A 110 14.06 -9.53 -8.33
C CYS A 110 14.77 -9.08 -9.62
N LYS A 111 15.49 -7.95 -9.57
CA LYS A 111 16.26 -7.44 -10.70
C LYS A 111 17.37 -8.41 -11.12
N LYS A 112 18.12 -8.95 -10.16
CA LYS A 112 19.23 -9.89 -10.40
C LYS A 112 18.73 -11.18 -11.06
N ASN A 113 17.57 -11.68 -10.64
CA ASN A 113 17.00 -12.91 -11.15
C ASN A 113 16.04 -12.68 -12.35
N LYS A 114 15.91 -11.44 -12.83
CA LYS A 114 15.08 -11.05 -14.00
C LYS A 114 13.60 -11.41 -13.84
N VAL A 115 13.09 -11.35 -12.64
CA VAL A 115 11.68 -11.56 -12.32
C VAL A 115 10.97 -10.23 -12.07
N GLN A 116 9.66 -10.17 -12.34
CA GLN A 116 8.83 -9.00 -12.08
C GLN A 116 8.56 -8.88 -10.58
N LEU A 117 8.47 -7.64 -10.10
CA LEU A 117 8.10 -7.30 -8.72
C LEU A 117 6.98 -6.27 -8.73
N ALA A 118 5.89 -6.53 -8.01
CA ALA A 118 4.86 -5.55 -7.70
C ALA A 118 4.69 -5.38 -6.19
N THR A 119 4.42 -4.16 -5.75
CA THR A 119 3.95 -3.86 -4.39
C THR A 119 2.46 -3.58 -4.43
N ILE A 120 1.69 -4.16 -3.53
CA ILE A 120 0.23 -3.99 -3.48
C ILE A 120 -0.14 -2.58 -3.03
N MET A 121 -0.63 -1.77 -3.99
CA MET A 121 -1.17 -0.42 -3.79
C MET A 121 -2.50 -0.28 -4.56
N PRO A 122 -3.56 -0.97 -4.14
CA PRO A 122 -4.80 -1.13 -4.91
C PRO A 122 -5.54 0.19 -5.12
N SER A 123 -5.32 1.19 -4.26
CA SER A 123 -5.94 2.51 -4.41
C SER A 123 -5.56 3.22 -5.71
N ARG A 124 -4.40 2.93 -6.32
CA ARG A 124 -4.02 3.48 -7.63
C ARG A 124 -4.92 2.98 -8.77
N PHE A 125 -5.63 1.87 -8.58
CA PHE A 125 -6.55 1.28 -9.56
C PHE A 125 -7.99 1.78 -9.41
N GLY A 126 -8.31 2.54 -8.37
CA GLY A 126 -9.62 3.18 -8.18
C GLY A 126 -9.96 4.14 -9.31
N ALA A 127 -11.21 4.10 -9.80
CA ALA A 127 -11.64 4.87 -10.96
C ALA A 127 -11.44 6.39 -10.77
N ALA A 128 -11.81 6.92 -9.60
CA ALA A 128 -11.64 8.35 -9.29
C ALA A 128 -10.15 8.75 -9.28
N ASN A 129 -9.29 7.91 -8.68
CA ASN A 129 -7.85 8.15 -8.62
C ASN A 129 -7.20 8.10 -10.02
N GLN A 130 -7.66 7.20 -10.89
CA GLN A 130 -7.22 7.12 -12.29
C GLN A 130 -7.62 8.37 -13.09
N GLU A 131 -8.85 8.88 -12.93
CA GLU A 131 -9.28 10.11 -13.60
C GLU A 131 -8.53 11.33 -13.07
N LEU A 132 -8.29 11.43 -11.75
CA LEU A 132 -7.48 12.49 -11.16
C LEU A 132 -6.06 12.48 -11.74
N LYS A 133 -5.42 11.32 -11.79
CA LYS A 133 -4.06 11.21 -12.38
C LYS A 133 -4.05 11.64 -13.85
N LYS A 134 -5.04 11.22 -14.65
CA LYS A 134 -5.17 11.66 -16.04
C LYS A 134 -5.33 13.18 -16.18
N ALA A 135 -6.07 13.81 -15.26
CA ALA A 135 -6.24 15.27 -15.25
C ALA A 135 -4.92 16.00 -14.92
N ILE A 136 -4.14 15.46 -13.96
CA ILE A 136 -2.82 15.97 -13.61
C ILE A 136 -1.86 15.84 -14.80
N ASP A 137 -1.78 14.64 -15.40
CA ASP A 137 -0.86 14.37 -16.52
C ASP A 137 -1.18 15.21 -17.78
N LYS A 138 -2.44 15.61 -17.93
CA LYS A 138 -2.88 16.55 -18.99
C LYS A 138 -2.68 18.02 -18.63
N GLY A 139 -2.07 18.32 -17.47
CA GLY A 139 -1.79 19.69 -17.03
C GLY A 139 -3.02 20.52 -16.68
N ARG A 140 -4.17 19.90 -16.39
CA ARG A 140 -5.43 20.61 -16.13
C ARG A 140 -5.40 21.46 -14.85
N PHE A 141 -4.53 21.13 -13.92
CA PHE A 141 -4.34 21.89 -12.68
C PHE A 141 -3.51 23.17 -12.87
N GLY A 142 -2.90 23.40 -14.04
CA GLY A 142 -1.87 24.41 -14.19
C GLY A 142 -0.65 24.07 -13.33
N LYS A 143 -0.20 25.01 -12.49
CA LYS A 143 0.83 24.71 -11.48
C LYS A 143 0.18 24.08 -10.25
N LEU A 144 0.59 22.86 -9.88
CA LEU A 144 0.20 22.25 -8.60
C LEU A 144 0.70 23.12 -7.44
N THR A 145 -0.15 23.40 -6.47
CA THR A 145 0.14 24.28 -5.34
C THR A 145 0.01 23.60 -3.98
N LEU A 146 -1.01 22.75 -3.83
CA LEU A 146 -1.31 22.07 -2.56
C LEU A 146 -1.79 20.64 -2.81
N GLY A 147 -1.31 19.69 -2.00
CA GLY A 147 -1.76 18.31 -2.01
C GLY A 147 -1.83 17.74 -0.62
N ASP A 148 -3.03 17.36 -0.19
CA ASP A 148 -3.28 16.92 1.19
C ASP A 148 -3.93 15.55 1.22
N THR A 149 -3.64 14.79 2.29
CA THR A 149 -4.32 13.52 2.52
C THR A 149 -4.58 13.26 4.00
N TYR A 150 -5.74 12.67 4.28
CA TYR A 150 -6.25 12.47 5.62
C TYR A 150 -6.74 11.04 5.79
N VAL A 151 -6.17 10.32 6.78
CA VAL A 151 -6.61 8.99 7.19
C VAL A 151 -6.96 9.05 8.67
N LYS A 152 -8.22 9.36 8.99
CA LYS A 152 -8.74 9.54 10.34
C LYS A 152 -9.59 8.34 10.72
N TRP A 153 -8.92 7.20 10.90
CA TRP A 153 -9.58 5.93 11.17
C TRP A 153 -9.71 5.66 12.66
N TRP A 154 -10.52 4.66 12.96
CA TRP A 154 -10.66 4.11 14.29
C TRP A 154 -10.19 2.65 14.31
N ARG A 155 -9.38 2.32 15.30
CA ARG A 155 -9.06 0.94 15.67
C ARG A 155 -9.25 0.79 17.16
N THR A 156 -9.78 -0.37 17.57
CA THR A 156 -9.92 -0.69 18.99
C THR A 156 -8.58 -1.16 19.57
N GLN A 157 -8.48 -1.21 20.87
CA GLN A 157 -7.30 -1.79 21.52
C GLN A 157 -7.15 -3.28 21.18
N GLU A 158 -8.27 -4.00 21.07
CA GLU A 158 -8.29 -5.43 20.71
C GLU A 158 -7.69 -5.68 19.31
N TYR A 159 -7.85 -4.73 18.39
CA TYR A 159 -7.19 -4.82 17.08
C TYR A 159 -5.67 -4.90 17.22
N TYR A 160 -5.08 -4.10 18.09
CA TYR A 160 -3.64 -4.13 18.34
C TYR A 160 -3.22 -5.35 19.17
N ASP A 161 -4.03 -5.76 20.12
CA ASP A 161 -3.76 -6.93 20.95
C ASP A 161 -3.90 -8.26 20.16
N SER A 162 -4.57 -8.25 18.99
CA SER A 162 -4.76 -9.42 18.14
C SER A 162 -3.53 -9.70 17.26
N GLY A 163 -2.76 -10.73 17.56
CA GLY A 163 -1.75 -11.25 16.62
C GLY A 163 -0.28 -10.95 16.93
N GLY A 164 0.03 -10.28 18.03
CA GLY A 164 1.40 -10.17 18.60
C GLY A 164 2.43 -9.39 17.79
N TRP A 165 2.14 -9.05 16.52
CA TRP A 165 3.05 -8.29 15.64
C TRP A 165 2.61 -6.84 15.43
N ARG A 166 1.29 -6.59 15.57
CA ARG A 166 0.72 -5.25 15.38
C ARG A 166 1.22 -4.29 16.44
N GLY A 167 1.47 -3.07 16.02
CA GLY A 167 1.93 -2.01 16.91
C GLY A 167 3.38 -2.15 17.36
N THR A 168 4.19 -3.02 16.75
CA THR A 168 5.62 -3.17 17.04
C THR A 168 6.48 -2.56 15.93
N TRP A 169 7.64 -2.00 16.31
CA TRP A 169 8.58 -1.50 15.30
C TRP A 169 9.20 -2.63 14.47
N GLU A 170 9.40 -3.80 15.08
CA GLU A 170 10.08 -4.94 14.45
C GLU A 170 9.27 -5.58 13.34
N MET A 171 7.95 -5.73 13.54
CA MET A 171 7.13 -6.51 12.61
C MET A 171 6.04 -5.71 11.89
N ASP A 172 5.55 -4.61 12.47
CA ASP A 172 4.61 -3.68 11.82
C ASP A 172 5.36 -2.54 11.11
N GLY A 173 6.54 -2.15 11.63
CA GLY A 173 7.39 -1.11 11.07
C GLY A 173 6.91 0.31 11.30
N GLY A 174 5.80 0.46 12.01
CA GLY A 174 5.13 1.72 12.30
C GLY A 174 3.65 1.49 12.60
N GLY A 175 2.94 2.55 12.92
CA GLY A 175 1.54 2.50 13.30
C GLY A 175 0.60 3.03 12.21
N ALA A 176 -0.09 4.12 12.52
CA ALA A 176 -1.10 4.72 11.66
C ALA A 176 -0.55 5.07 10.26
N TYR A 177 0.67 5.59 10.16
CA TYR A 177 1.29 5.90 8.88
C TYR A 177 1.62 4.65 8.07
N MET A 178 2.36 3.70 8.67
CA MET A 178 2.90 2.56 7.94
C MET A 178 1.83 1.54 7.58
N ASN A 179 0.90 1.28 8.48
CA ASN A 179 -0.08 0.21 8.26
C ASN A 179 -1.36 0.71 7.58
N GLN A 180 -1.93 1.86 8.00
CA GLN A 180 -3.21 2.36 7.51
C GLN A 180 -3.06 3.41 6.42
N ALA A 181 -2.21 4.41 6.62
CA ALA A 181 -2.15 5.56 5.71
C ALA A 181 -1.24 5.37 4.51
N ILE A 182 -0.43 4.32 4.43
CA ILE A 182 0.54 4.11 3.36
C ILE A 182 -0.07 4.18 1.96
N HIS A 183 -1.30 3.71 1.76
CA HIS A 183 -2.02 3.82 0.48
C HIS A 183 -2.28 5.28 0.09
N ASN A 184 -2.54 6.14 1.07
CA ASN A 184 -2.78 7.56 0.84
C ASN A 184 -1.46 8.33 0.68
N VAL A 185 -0.40 7.95 1.39
CA VAL A 185 0.96 8.45 1.16
C VAL A 185 1.41 8.12 -0.26
N ASP A 186 1.15 6.91 -0.73
CA ASP A 186 1.43 6.46 -2.10
C ASP A 186 0.64 7.27 -3.13
N LEU A 187 -0.67 7.46 -2.94
CA LEU A 187 -1.49 8.28 -3.84
C LEU A 187 -0.99 9.72 -3.90
N LEU A 188 -0.67 10.31 -2.76
CA LEU A 188 -0.19 11.68 -2.71
C LEU A 188 1.14 11.84 -3.46
N TYR A 189 2.09 10.90 -3.25
CA TYR A 189 3.32 10.83 -4.03
C TYR A 189 3.05 10.67 -5.53
N TRP A 190 2.15 9.77 -5.91
CA TRP A 190 1.81 9.50 -7.30
C TRP A 190 1.18 10.71 -8.02
N PHE A 191 0.39 11.51 -7.29
CA PHE A 191 -0.23 12.72 -7.82
C PHE A 191 0.72 13.92 -7.86
N MET A 192 1.43 14.16 -6.77
CA MET A 192 2.22 15.37 -6.57
C MET A 192 3.68 15.25 -7.00
N GLY A 193 4.17 14.03 -7.20
CA GLY A 193 5.56 13.74 -7.53
C GLY A 193 6.49 13.65 -6.32
N ASP A 194 7.79 13.70 -6.58
CA ASP A 194 8.83 13.53 -5.57
C ASP A 194 8.73 14.54 -4.42
N VAL A 195 8.89 14.04 -3.20
CA VAL A 195 9.02 14.85 -1.98
C VAL A 195 10.44 15.38 -1.86
N ALA A 196 10.56 16.65 -1.52
CA ALA A 196 11.85 17.30 -1.24
C ALA A 196 12.20 17.23 0.25
N ASP A 197 11.26 17.59 1.11
CA ASP A 197 11.45 17.56 2.57
C ASP A 197 10.12 17.42 3.33
N VAL A 198 10.22 16.99 4.58
CA VAL A 198 9.10 16.79 5.50
C VAL A 198 9.39 17.33 6.89
N ASN A 199 8.35 17.81 7.60
CA ASN A 199 8.34 18.00 9.04
C ASN A 199 7.17 17.20 9.62
N GLY A 200 7.42 16.36 10.61
CA GLY A 200 6.42 15.47 11.21
C GLY A 200 6.40 15.50 12.73
N MET A 201 5.22 15.24 13.26
CA MET A 201 4.98 14.97 14.68
C MET A 201 4.18 13.67 14.77
N THR A 202 4.59 12.77 15.65
CA THR A 202 3.89 11.49 15.88
C THR A 202 3.78 11.23 17.38
N GLY A 203 2.75 10.55 17.80
CA GLY A 203 2.54 10.17 19.18
C GLY A 203 1.63 8.94 19.31
N THR A 204 1.75 8.28 20.46
CA THR A 204 0.83 7.22 20.90
C THR A 204 -0.11 7.84 21.91
N LEU A 205 -1.29 8.26 21.48
CA LEU A 205 -2.18 9.13 22.23
C LEU A 205 -3.38 8.40 22.86
N ALA A 206 -3.88 7.37 22.23
CA ALA A 206 -5.09 6.68 22.65
C ALA A 206 -4.86 5.21 23.03
N HIS A 207 -3.95 4.52 22.34
CA HIS A 207 -3.73 3.10 22.55
C HIS A 207 -2.61 2.83 23.56
N LYS A 208 -2.70 1.65 24.18
CA LYS A 208 -1.69 1.14 25.13
C LYS A 208 -1.07 -0.13 24.57
N ARG A 209 0.07 -0.56 25.11
CA ARG A 209 0.75 -1.80 24.71
C ARG A 209 1.13 -1.84 23.23
N ILE A 210 1.38 -0.68 22.63
CA ILE A 210 1.97 -0.54 21.31
C ILE A 210 3.24 0.31 21.41
N GLU A 211 4.21 0.04 20.55
CA GLU A 211 5.49 0.75 20.50
C GLU A 211 5.46 1.93 19.54
N VAL A 212 4.56 1.87 18.56
CA VAL A 212 4.46 2.75 17.40
C VAL A 212 3.46 3.89 17.66
N GLU A 213 3.36 4.83 16.73
CA GLU A 213 2.38 5.89 16.79
C GLU A 213 0.98 5.43 16.40
N ASP A 214 -0.03 5.97 17.03
CA ASP A 214 -1.42 5.88 16.63
C ASP A 214 -1.96 7.18 16.01
N THR A 215 -1.16 8.25 16.07
CA THR A 215 -1.52 9.57 15.54
C THR A 215 -0.28 10.29 15.04
N GLY A 216 -0.40 10.91 13.88
CA GLY A 216 0.67 11.74 13.33
C GLY A 216 0.17 12.78 12.33
N VAL A 217 0.88 13.91 12.31
CA VAL A 217 0.70 15.01 11.35
C VAL A 217 2.04 15.37 10.74
N ALA A 218 2.05 15.57 9.42
CA ALA A 218 3.27 15.99 8.72
C ALA A 218 2.96 17.04 7.66
N THR A 219 3.85 18.04 7.55
CA THR A 219 3.90 18.96 6.42
C THR A 219 4.95 18.49 5.42
N ILE A 220 4.67 18.68 4.14
CA ILE A 220 5.49 18.22 3.02
C ILE A 220 5.77 19.37 2.06
N ARG A 221 6.99 19.38 1.53
CA ARG A 221 7.33 20.14 0.32
C ARG A 221 7.68 19.16 -0.78
N PHE A 222 7.04 19.31 -1.92
CA PHE A 222 7.33 18.56 -3.14
C PHE A 222 8.45 19.21 -3.95
N LYS A 223 9.18 18.43 -4.78
CA LYS A 223 10.25 18.99 -5.63
C LYS A 223 9.78 20.01 -6.66
N ASN A 224 8.50 19.96 -7.06
CA ASN A 224 7.88 20.95 -7.93
C ASN A 224 7.54 22.28 -7.22
N GLY A 225 7.80 22.38 -5.91
CA GLY A 225 7.57 23.55 -5.06
C GLY A 225 6.19 23.60 -4.39
N ALA A 226 5.29 22.67 -4.71
CA ALA A 226 4.00 22.56 -4.01
C ALA A 226 4.19 22.15 -2.55
N LEU A 227 3.23 22.49 -1.71
CA LEU A 227 3.16 22.10 -0.30
C LEU A 227 2.09 21.05 -0.08
N GLY A 228 2.10 20.41 1.10
CA GLY A 228 1.07 19.46 1.44
C GLY A 228 1.06 19.06 2.91
N VAL A 229 0.00 18.32 3.29
CA VAL A 229 -0.19 17.76 4.62
C VAL A 229 -0.55 16.29 4.53
N ILE A 230 -0.02 15.49 5.45
CA ILE A 230 -0.49 14.12 5.70
C ILE A 230 -0.90 14.00 7.16
N GLU A 231 -2.16 13.65 7.38
CA GLU A 231 -2.67 13.27 8.69
C GLU A 231 -3.00 11.78 8.70
N ALA A 232 -2.48 11.05 9.70
CA ALA A 232 -2.72 9.63 9.87
C ALA A 232 -3.03 9.32 11.33
N THR A 233 -4.17 8.69 11.58
CA THR A 233 -4.52 8.27 12.94
C THR A 233 -5.41 7.04 12.93
N THR A 234 -5.33 6.26 14.00
CA THR A 234 -6.24 5.15 14.33
C THR A 234 -7.05 5.43 15.60
N SER A 235 -7.03 6.68 16.09
CA SER A 235 -7.63 7.09 17.36
C SER A 235 -8.84 8.03 17.21
N VAL A 236 -9.37 8.22 16.01
CA VAL A 236 -10.54 9.07 15.75
C VAL A 236 -11.81 8.24 15.67
N PHE A 237 -12.61 8.25 16.76
CA PHE A 237 -13.92 7.58 16.79
C PHE A 237 -14.99 8.40 16.05
N PRO A 238 -15.87 7.77 15.27
CA PRO A 238 -16.01 6.33 14.96
C PRO A 238 -15.18 5.87 13.74
N GLY A 239 -14.30 6.70 13.22
CA GLY A 239 -13.58 6.55 11.97
C GLY A 239 -14.24 7.34 10.84
N LEU A 240 -13.44 8.08 10.08
CA LEU A 240 -13.87 8.85 8.91
C LEU A 240 -13.28 8.25 7.64
N LEU A 241 -13.96 8.42 6.52
CA LEU A 241 -13.43 8.00 5.23
C LEU A 241 -12.13 8.75 4.91
N LYS A 242 -11.16 8.04 4.36
CA LYS A 242 -9.90 8.65 3.91
C LYS A 242 -10.16 9.65 2.79
N LYS A 243 -9.40 10.75 2.77
CA LYS A 243 -9.58 11.84 1.82
C LYS A 243 -8.25 12.24 1.20
N THR A 244 -8.28 12.58 -0.08
CA THR A 244 -7.15 13.19 -0.80
C THR A 244 -7.66 14.41 -1.54
N GLU A 245 -6.95 15.53 -1.39
CA GLU A 245 -7.29 16.83 -1.97
C GLU A 245 -6.09 17.33 -2.77
N ILE A 246 -6.31 17.64 -4.06
CA ILE A 246 -5.26 18.17 -4.95
C ILE A 246 -5.73 19.47 -5.54
N SER A 247 -4.92 20.51 -5.37
CA SER A 247 -5.19 21.85 -5.87
C SER A 247 -4.03 22.41 -6.71
N GLY A 248 -4.40 23.15 -7.71
CA GLY A 248 -3.48 23.90 -8.56
C GLY A 248 -4.06 25.25 -8.95
N THR A 249 -3.36 25.99 -9.78
CA THR A 249 -3.77 27.34 -10.18
C THR A 249 -5.04 27.39 -11.06
N THR A 250 -5.44 26.24 -11.63
CA THR A 250 -6.58 26.15 -12.56
C THR A 250 -7.49 24.96 -12.31
N GLY A 251 -7.36 24.28 -11.17
CA GLY A 251 -8.24 23.15 -10.82
C GLY A 251 -8.08 22.68 -9.40
N THR A 252 -9.16 22.11 -8.85
CA THR A 252 -9.21 21.45 -7.55
C THR A 252 -10.04 20.18 -7.65
N VAL A 253 -9.53 19.08 -7.08
CA VAL A 253 -10.22 17.82 -6.99
C VAL A 253 -10.12 17.28 -5.58
N ILE A 254 -11.23 16.79 -5.04
CA ILE A 254 -11.33 16.12 -3.73
C ILE A 254 -11.91 14.74 -3.94
N ILE A 255 -11.17 13.72 -3.50
CA ILE A 255 -11.61 12.32 -3.49
C ILE A 255 -11.74 11.87 -2.04
N GLU A 256 -12.90 11.32 -1.69
CA GLU A 256 -13.14 10.68 -0.40
C GLU A 256 -13.36 9.18 -0.63
N GLN A 257 -12.53 8.33 -0.05
CA GLN A 257 -12.45 6.90 -0.32
C GLN A 257 -12.11 6.67 -1.80
N ASP A 258 -13.09 6.31 -2.62
CA ASP A 258 -12.96 6.12 -4.07
C ASP A 258 -14.01 6.94 -4.85
N ASP A 259 -14.68 7.88 -4.17
CA ASP A 259 -15.73 8.74 -4.72
C ASP A 259 -15.22 10.17 -4.91
N VAL A 260 -15.68 10.84 -5.97
CA VAL A 260 -15.41 12.24 -6.24
C VAL A 260 -16.36 13.12 -5.44
N LEU A 261 -15.83 13.92 -4.51
CA LEU A 261 -16.58 14.92 -3.77
C LEU A 261 -16.56 16.29 -4.47
N HIS A 262 -15.44 16.62 -5.11
CA HIS A 262 -15.25 17.89 -5.78
C HIS A 262 -14.40 17.67 -7.03
N TRP A 263 -14.82 18.29 -8.15
CA TRP A 263 -14.12 18.19 -9.44
C TRP A 263 -14.36 19.45 -10.22
N GLU A 264 -13.44 20.41 -10.12
CA GLU A 264 -13.57 21.71 -10.77
C GLU A 264 -12.28 22.15 -11.46
N PHE A 265 -12.43 22.72 -12.64
CA PHE A 265 -11.34 23.26 -13.44
C PHE A 265 -11.77 24.58 -14.10
N ALA A 266 -10.84 25.53 -14.21
CA ALA A 266 -11.08 26.82 -14.88
C ALA A 266 -11.54 26.66 -16.34
N LYS A 267 -11.14 25.55 -17.00
CA LYS A 267 -11.66 25.14 -18.30
C LYS A 267 -12.30 23.78 -18.17
N GLU A 268 -13.61 23.74 -18.23
CA GLU A 268 -14.37 22.51 -18.25
C GLU A 268 -14.36 21.82 -19.62
N ASN A 269 -14.59 20.52 -19.61
CA ASN A 269 -14.81 19.71 -20.80
C ASN A 269 -15.98 18.74 -20.58
N ALA A 270 -16.50 18.14 -21.64
CA ALA A 270 -17.67 17.26 -21.60
C ALA A 270 -17.50 16.02 -20.69
N ARG A 271 -16.26 15.63 -20.33
CA ARG A 271 -16.00 14.50 -19.42
C ARG A 271 -16.18 14.90 -17.95
N ASP A 272 -16.05 16.17 -17.60
CA ASP A 272 -16.11 16.62 -16.21
C ASP A 272 -17.48 16.37 -15.58
N GLU A 273 -18.55 16.68 -16.31
CA GLU A 273 -19.91 16.40 -15.85
C GLU A 273 -20.15 14.88 -15.65
N LYS A 274 -19.62 14.07 -16.58
CA LYS A 274 -19.70 12.63 -16.48
C LYS A 274 -18.96 12.10 -15.24
N ILE A 275 -17.77 12.64 -14.93
CA ILE A 275 -17.00 12.28 -13.75
C ILE A 275 -17.77 12.66 -12.48
N ARG A 276 -18.30 13.90 -12.41
CA ARG A 276 -19.10 14.37 -11.27
C ARG A 276 -20.33 13.52 -11.00
N THR A 277 -20.95 12.94 -12.04
CA THR A 277 -22.15 12.12 -11.89
C THR A 277 -21.87 10.64 -11.66
N GLU A 278 -20.98 10.05 -12.43
CA GLU A 278 -20.68 8.60 -12.39
C GLU A 278 -19.84 8.19 -11.18
N LEU A 279 -18.91 9.07 -10.76
CA LEU A 279 -17.99 8.86 -9.64
C LEU A 279 -18.37 9.67 -8.39
N ALA A 280 -19.58 10.26 -8.36
CA ALA A 280 -20.11 10.93 -7.18
C ALA A 280 -20.22 9.98 -6.00
N LYS A 281 -20.22 10.55 -4.79
CA LYS A 281 -20.36 9.80 -3.53
C LYS A 281 -21.61 8.91 -3.55
N LYS A 282 -21.40 7.61 -3.40
CA LYS A 282 -22.46 6.64 -3.21
C LYS A 282 -22.69 6.42 -1.73
N SER A 283 -23.92 6.61 -1.27
CA SER A 283 -24.29 6.35 0.13
C SER A 283 -23.97 4.91 0.53
N GLY A 284 -23.36 4.70 1.69
CA GLY A 284 -23.14 3.38 2.30
C GLY A 284 -21.74 2.77 2.17
N ASN A 285 -20.81 3.39 1.43
CA ASN A 285 -19.42 2.91 1.44
C ASN A 285 -18.70 3.36 2.72
N THR A 286 -18.50 2.44 3.66
CA THR A 286 -17.78 2.72 4.92
C THR A 286 -16.26 2.53 4.79
N GLY A 287 -15.78 1.92 3.71
CA GLY A 287 -14.36 1.59 3.52
C GLY A 287 -13.80 0.83 4.74
N GLY A 288 -12.50 0.88 4.92
CA GLY A 288 -11.81 0.29 6.08
C GLY A 288 -11.72 1.21 7.31
N ALA A 289 -12.54 2.28 7.39
CA ALA A 289 -12.40 3.33 8.40
C ALA A 289 -12.55 2.82 9.84
N SER A 290 -13.52 1.94 10.09
CA SER A 290 -13.77 1.29 11.38
C SER A 290 -13.58 -0.22 11.38
N ASP A 291 -13.72 -0.88 10.21
CA ASP A 291 -13.61 -2.34 10.07
C ASP A 291 -12.67 -2.70 8.91
N PRO A 292 -11.49 -3.30 9.20
CA PRO A 292 -10.57 -3.74 8.16
C PRO A 292 -11.15 -4.79 7.19
N SER A 293 -12.16 -5.57 7.61
CA SER A 293 -12.78 -6.60 6.77
C SER A 293 -13.75 -6.03 5.72
N ALA A 294 -14.17 -4.78 5.88
CA ALA A 294 -15.10 -4.10 4.97
C ALA A 294 -14.42 -3.57 3.67
N ILE A 295 -13.10 -3.79 3.51
CA ILE A 295 -12.37 -3.37 2.32
C ILE A 295 -12.72 -4.29 1.14
N SER A 296 -12.97 -3.73 -0.05
CA SER A 296 -13.18 -4.50 -1.27
C SER A 296 -11.87 -5.07 -1.81
N TYR A 297 -11.89 -6.31 -2.31
CA TYR A 297 -10.74 -6.90 -3.03
C TYR A 297 -10.66 -6.48 -4.50
N ALA A 298 -11.60 -5.70 -5.02
CA ALA A 298 -11.63 -5.29 -6.43
C ALA A 298 -10.33 -4.59 -6.88
N GLY A 299 -9.75 -3.73 -6.05
CA GLY A 299 -8.47 -3.09 -6.35
C GLY A 299 -7.30 -4.08 -6.42
N HIS A 300 -7.29 -5.11 -5.58
CA HIS A 300 -6.31 -6.20 -5.65
C HIS A 300 -6.47 -6.97 -6.96
N MET A 301 -7.71 -7.27 -7.34
CA MET A 301 -8.00 -7.97 -8.60
C MET A 301 -7.47 -7.20 -9.81
N GLU A 302 -7.74 -5.91 -9.92
CA GLU A 302 -7.24 -5.10 -11.03
C GLU A 302 -5.70 -5.02 -11.04
N GLN A 303 -5.08 -4.93 -9.87
CA GLN A 303 -3.62 -4.92 -9.77
C GLN A 303 -3.00 -6.27 -10.15
N LEU A 304 -3.59 -7.39 -9.74
CA LEU A 304 -3.13 -8.73 -10.14
C LEU A 304 -3.32 -8.97 -11.64
N LYS A 305 -4.38 -8.46 -12.26
CA LYS A 305 -4.55 -8.47 -13.74
C LYS A 305 -3.44 -7.70 -14.44
N ASP A 306 -3.09 -6.49 -13.92
CA ASP A 306 -1.96 -5.70 -14.45
C ASP A 306 -0.64 -6.46 -14.31
N PHE A 307 -0.41 -7.10 -13.17
CA PHE A 307 0.80 -7.88 -12.93
C PHE A 307 0.93 -9.07 -13.89
N ILE A 308 -0.13 -9.84 -14.08
CA ILE A 308 -0.16 -10.93 -15.08
C ILE A 308 0.14 -10.41 -16.50
N LYS A 309 -0.45 -9.24 -16.84
CA LYS A 309 -0.17 -8.59 -18.12
C LYS A 309 1.30 -8.16 -18.22
N SER A 310 1.89 -7.65 -17.16
CA SER A 310 3.29 -7.24 -17.14
C SER A 310 4.24 -8.41 -17.40
N ILE A 311 3.97 -9.57 -16.79
CA ILE A 311 4.71 -10.81 -17.03
C ILE A 311 4.63 -11.22 -18.52
N LYS A 312 3.41 -11.28 -19.07
CA LYS A 312 3.18 -11.70 -20.46
C LYS A 312 3.80 -10.78 -21.50
N THR A 313 3.89 -9.49 -21.20
CA THR A 313 4.40 -8.47 -22.15
C THR A 313 5.87 -8.10 -21.93
N GLY A 314 6.48 -8.54 -20.84
CA GLY A 314 7.83 -8.13 -20.42
C GLY A 314 7.92 -6.66 -19.97
N LYS A 315 6.79 -5.94 -19.88
CA LYS A 315 6.76 -4.56 -19.39
C LYS A 315 6.71 -4.56 -17.86
N LYS A 316 7.22 -3.49 -17.23
CA LYS A 316 7.11 -3.37 -15.78
C LYS A 316 5.65 -3.24 -15.34
N PRO A 317 5.28 -3.73 -14.15
CA PRO A 317 3.95 -3.54 -13.60
C PRO A 317 3.67 -2.06 -13.32
N PHE A 318 2.40 -1.70 -13.27
CA PHE A 318 1.96 -0.32 -13.02
C PHE A 318 2.42 0.21 -11.66
N VAL A 319 2.48 -0.66 -10.65
CA VAL A 319 3.05 -0.37 -9.33
C VAL A 319 4.20 -1.34 -9.09
N ASP A 320 5.42 -0.89 -9.24
CA ASP A 320 6.61 -1.73 -9.04
C ASP A 320 7.18 -1.64 -7.61
N GLY A 321 8.30 -2.31 -7.36
CA GLY A 321 8.98 -2.26 -6.06
C GLY A 321 9.51 -0.87 -5.69
N ASN A 322 9.88 -0.03 -6.69
CA ASN A 322 10.37 1.31 -6.41
C ASN A 322 9.25 2.23 -5.91
N ASP A 323 8.03 2.06 -6.43
CA ASP A 323 6.86 2.79 -5.94
C ASP A 323 6.59 2.45 -4.46
N GLY A 324 6.58 1.14 -4.11
CA GLY A 324 6.42 0.70 -2.73
C GLY A 324 7.51 1.23 -1.80
N ARG A 325 8.77 1.19 -2.26
CA ARG A 325 9.91 1.76 -1.52
C ARG A 325 9.77 3.25 -1.25
N LYS A 326 9.25 4.02 -2.23
CA LYS A 326 9.04 5.48 -2.08
C LYS A 326 8.04 5.80 -0.98
N SER A 327 6.94 5.06 -0.90
CA SER A 327 5.95 5.25 0.14
C SER A 327 6.55 4.97 1.54
N VAL A 328 7.35 3.92 1.67
CA VAL A 328 8.09 3.59 2.90
C VAL A 328 9.10 4.70 3.23
N GLU A 329 9.85 5.21 2.26
CA GLU A 329 10.84 6.28 2.44
C GLU A 329 10.22 7.56 3.00
N ILE A 330 9.06 7.98 2.47
CA ILE A 330 8.34 9.17 2.95
C ILE A 330 7.92 8.98 4.41
N ILE A 331 7.36 7.83 4.76
CA ILE A 331 6.94 7.53 6.14
C ILE A 331 8.13 7.50 7.09
N LEU A 332 9.22 6.85 6.72
CA LEU A 332 10.45 6.82 7.53
C LEU A 332 11.05 8.22 7.71
N ALA A 333 10.95 9.09 6.71
CA ALA A 333 11.38 10.48 6.83
C ALA A 333 10.49 11.27 7.81
N ILE A 334 9.17 11.02 7.83
CA ILE A 334 8.23 11.61 8.81
C ILE A 334 8.61 11.14 10.22
N TYR A 335 8.86 9.85 10.43
CA TYR A 335 9.31 9.33 11.72
C TYR A 335 10.64 9.97 12.14
N GLN A 336 11.63 10.03 11.27
CA GLN A 336 12.91 10.67 11.57
C GLN A 336 12.72 12.15 11.98
N SER A 337 11.85 12.88 11.27
CA SER A 337 11.54 14.26 11.60
C SER A 337 10.92 14.37 12.99
N SER A 338 9.94 13.57 13.30
CA SER A 338 9.29 13.53 14.61
C SER A 338 10.28 13.23 15.75
N TRP A 339 11.14 12.23 15.56
CA TRP A 339 12.12 11.83 16.60
C TRP A 339 13.25 12.83 16.82
N THR A 340 13.60 13.58 15.79
CA THR A 340 14.71 14.55 15.86
C THR A 340 14.26 15.99 16.09
N GLY A 341 12.96 16.27 15.89
CA GLY A 341 12.42 17.64 15.90
C GLY A 341 12.95 18.52 14.77
N LYS A 342 13.45 17.90 13.67
CA LYS A 342 14.07 18.62 12.56
C LYS A 342 13.40 18.26 11.24
N GLN A 343 13.44 19.21 10.30
CA GLN A 343 13.11 18.94 8.90
C GLN A 343 14.04 17.86 8.33
N VAL A 344 13.47 16.94 7.54
CA VAL A 344 14.20 15.85 6.90
C VAL A 344 14.06 15.95 5.40
N SER A 345 15.19 16.01 4.70
CA SER A 345 15.22 16.04 3.23
C SER A 345 15.26 14.62 2.67
N LEU A 346 14.61 14.45 1.51
CA LEU A 346 14.62 13.20 0.74
C LEU A 346 15.48 13.35 -0.53
N PRO A 347 16.11 12.27 -1.04
CA PRO A 347 16.00 10.90 -0.51
C PRO A 347 16.78 10.71 0.80
N LEU A 348 16.32 9.77 1.62
CA LEU A 348 17.02 9.36 2.83
C LEU A 348 18.34 8.64 2.47
N LYS A 349 19.42 9.00 3.14
CA LYS A 349 20.74 8.37 2.94
C LYS A 349 20.85 6.98 3.59
N ARG A 350 20.01 6.69 4.58
CA ARG A 350 19.97 5.44 5.35
C ARG A 350 18.66 5.36 6.12
N ASP A 351 18.34 4.17 6.60
CA ASP A 351 17.23 3.98 7.53
C ASP A 351 17.41 4.81 8.80
N PRO A 352 16.36 5.46 9.31
CA PRO A 352 16.41 6.16 10.58
C PRO A 352 16.56 5.17 11.74
N LYS A 353 17.22 5.61 12.81
CA LYS A 353 17.34 4.81 14.03
C LYS A 353 16.10 5.02 14.89
N ILE A 354 15.41 3.94 15.20
CA ILE A 354 14.31 3.93 16.14
C ILE A 354 14.85 4.37 17.51
N PRO A 355 14.26 5.39 18.16
CA PRO A 355 14.66 5.80 19.51
C PRO A 355 14.50 4.62 20.47
N LYS A 356 15.43 4.51 21.42
CA LYS A 356 15.23 3.59 22.54
C LYS A 356 14.03 4.07 23.36
N ALA A 357 13.18 3.14 23.78
CA ALA A 357 12.11 3.46 24.70
C ALA A 357 12.71 4.16 25.94
N LYS A 358 12.08 5.29 26.32
CA LYS A 358 12.46 6.02 27.55
C LYS A 358 11.95 5.29 28.78
#